data_5eeb952a4d331430eb9bd3b39abc81d8
#
_entry.id   5eeb952a4d331430eb9bd3b39abc81d8
#
_cell.length_a   1.000
_cell.length_b   1.000
_cell.length_c   1.000
_cell.angle_alpha   90.00
_cell.angle_beta   90.00
_cell.angle_gamma   90.00
#
_symmetry.space_group_name_H-M   'P 1'
#
loop_
_entity.id
_entity.type
_entity.pdbx_description
1 polymer ?
#
loop_
_entity_poly.entity_id
_entity_poly.type
_entity_poly.pdbx_seq_one_letter_code
_entity_poly.pdbx_strand_id
1 'polypeptide(L)'
;MKEILNIHQNILERFCTIEKKGLLAHAYLLIGPQEVGKFETALVLAKMLNCEKPGEGISCDQCASCLKIIKSNHPDVHVLQCEEDSSVIKIDQVRELLGQARLRPFEAKRKVFIIKDAEGMTPDAANALLKTLEEPTSTSVLLLTSSVPEKLLPTVRSRCQAVHFLSESSERILQYLEGKYVESFASSHFLSYFAEGCLKRAERLREEGFFEAKNEYLDEFLFRADSEAFIKEMSTDREKCQEFLKVLLSWVRDAILCKSGVADQRLIHLDRKKDLENFQVKFSFAQLNTIHDTVVLAYKQLTDNLNIRLSLMILREMIHG
;
A
#
# COMPACT_ATOMS: atom_id res chain seq x y z
N MET A 1 -8.38 -7.32 -9.84
CA MET A 1 -8.44 -8.39 -8.80
C MET A 1 -7.76 -9.69 -9.24
N LYS A 2 -8.04 -10.26 -10.44
CA LYS A 2 -7.38 -11.50 -10.91
C LYS A 2 -5.85 -11.41 -10.98
N GLU A 3 -5.31 -10.28 -11.36
CA GLU A 3 -3.86 -10.09 -11.55
C GLU A 3 -3.09 -9.98 -10.23
N ILE A 4 -3.67 -9.30 -9.24
CA ILE A 4 -3.13 -9.25 -7.87
C ILE A 4 -3.09 -10.67 -7.27
N LEU A 5 -4.09 -11.49 -7.61
CA LEU A 5 -4.17 -12.89 -7.18
C LEU A 5 -3.10 -13.77 -7.84
N ASN A 6 -2.74 -13.49 -9.10
CA ASN A 6 -1.68 -14.22 -9.78
C ASN A 6 -0.31 -14.03 -9.09
N ILE A 7 -0.05 -12.84 -8.54
CA ILE A 7 1.17 -12.57 -7.77
C ILE A 7 1.21 -13.41 -6.49
N HIS A 8 0.06 -13.55 -5.81
CA HIS A 8 -0.04 -14.28 -4.55
C HIS A 8 -0.56 -15.71 -4.71
N GLN A 9 -0.47 -16.27 -5.93
CA GLN A 9 -0.94 -17.61 -6.23
C GLN A 9 -0.32 -18.67 -5.31
N ASN A 10 0.97 -18.57 -5.04
CA ASN A 10 1.68 -19.48 -4.12
C ASN A 10 1.08 -19.46 -2.71
N ILE A 11 0.66 -18.29 -2.22
CA ILE A 11 -0.01 -18.14 -0.91
C ILE A 11 -1.35 -18.85 -0.97
N LEU A 12 -2.15 -18.60 -2.00
CA LEU A 12 -3.48 -19.19 -2.16
C LEU A 12 -3.43 -20.72 -2.33
N GLU A 13 -2.50 -21.25 -3.11
CA GLU A 13 -2.28 -22.71 -3.27
C GLU A 13 -1.88 -23.37 -1.95
N ARG A 14 -1.04 -22.70 -1.16
CA ARG A 14 -0.68 -23.16 0.18
C ARG A 14 -1.89 -23.24 1.10
N PHE A 15 -2.76 -22.22 1.08
CA PHE A 15 -4.00 -22.24 1.86
C PHE A 15 -4.96 -23.34 1.40
N CYS A 16 -5.11 -23.57 0.10
CA CYS A 16 -5.88 -24.69 -0.44
C CYS A 16 -5.36 -26.05 0.08
N THR A 17 -4.04 -26.20 0.12
CA THR A 17 -3.40 -27.44 0.60
C THR A 17 -3.63 -27.64 2.09
N ILE A 18 -3.51 -26.58 2.89
CA ILE A 18 -3.72 -26.61 4.35
C ILE A 18 -5.20 -26.93 4.66
N GLU A 19 -6.13 -26.30 3.92
CA GLU A 19 -7.57 -26.54 4.09
C GLU A 19 -7.95 -27.98 3.77
N LYS A 20 -7.49 -28.52 2.62
CA LYS A 20 -7.73 -29.92 2.22
C LYS A 20 -7.20 -30.93 3.23
N LYS A 21 -6.12 -30.61 3.94
CA LYS A 21 -5.56 -31.44 5.02
C LYS A 21 -6.25 -31.25 6.38
N GLY A 22 -7.21 -30.34 6.49
CA GLY A 22 -7.87 -30.01 7.77
C GLY A 22 -6.95 -29.31 8.79
N LEU A 23 -5.86 -28.71 8.34
CA LEU A 23 -4.84 -28.07 9.17
C LEU A 23 -4.95 -26.55 9.20
N LEU A 24 -6.13 -26.01 8.85
CA LEU A 24 -6.36 -24.56 8.84
C LEU A 24 -6.28 -24.00 10.27
N ALA A 25 -5.40 -23.03 10.50
CA ALA A 25 -5.34 -22.33 11.76
C ALA A 25 -6.56 -21.43 11.97
N HIS A 26 -6.88 -21.14 13.22
CA HIS A 26 -8.02 -20.27 13.57
C HIS A 26 -7.76 -18.79 13.32
N ALA A 27 -6.50 -18.36 13.27
CA ALA A 27 -6.12 -16.95 13.05
C ALA A 27 -4.86 -16.82 12.20
N TYR A 28 -4.88 -15.91 11.26
CA TYR A 28 -3.76 -15.55 10.41
C TYR A 28 -3.49 -14.05 10.47
N LEU A 29 -2.22 -13.67 10.43
CA LEU A 29 -1.76 -12.30 10.29
C LEU A 29 -1.06 -12.14 8.93
N LEU A 30 -1.71 -11.45 8.00
CA LEU A 30 -1.23 -11.16 6.65
C LEU A 30 -0.37 -9.89 6.71
N ILE A 31 0.95 -10.04 6.57
CA ILE A 31 1.95 -8.99 6.78
C ILE A 31 2.54 -8.59 5.43
N GLY A 32 2.69 -7.32 5.16
CA GLY A 32 3.36 -6.81 3.97
C GLY A 32 3.05 -5.34 3.70
N PRO A 33 3.66 -4.71 2.70
CA PRO A 33 3.46 -3.31 2.38
C PRO A 33 1.99 -2.95 2.17
N GLN A 34 1.66 -1.66 2.27
CA GLN A 34 0.34 -1.19 1.87
C GLN A 34 0.09 -1.51 0.40
N GLU A 35 -1.19 -1.75 0.04
CA GLU A 35 -1.64 -1.99 -1.34
C GLU A 35 -1.00 -3.22 -2.03
N VAL A 36 -0.25 -4.07 -1.30
CA VAL A 36 0.33 -5.31 -1.87
C VAL A 36 -0.71 -6.40 -2.19
N GLY A 37 -1.97 -6.23 -1.74
CA GLY A 37 -3.06 -7.18 -2.01
C GLY A 37 -3.44 -8.08 -0.82
N LYS A 38 -3.04 -7.74 0.42
CA LYS A 38 -3.37 -8.49 1.65
C LYS A 38 -4.88 -8.65 1.85
N PHE A 39 -5.62 -7.56 1.74
CA PHE A 39 -7.07 -7.54 1.95
C PHE A 39 -7.81 -8.29 0.84
N GLU A 40 -7.42 -8.09 -0.40
CA GLU A 40 -7.96 -8.82 -1.56
C GLU A 40 -7.74 -10.32 -1.40
N THR A 41 -6.55 -10.72 -0.95
CA THR A 41 -6.25 -12.13 -0.66
C THR A 41 -7.12 -12.66 0.49
N ALA A 42 -7.34 -11.89 1.55
CA ALA A 42 -8.25 -12.27 2.63
C ALA A 42 -9.68 -12.53 2.14
N LEU A 43 -10.20 -11.68 1.24
CA LEU A 43 -11.52 -11.89 0.61
C LEU A 43 -11.56 -13.16 -0.25
N VAL A 44 -10.47 -13.45 -0.97
CA VAL A 44 -10.38 -14.69 -1.76
C VAL A 44 -10.30 -15.92 -0.86
N LEU A 45 -9.59 -15.85 0.26
CA LEU A 45 -9.59 -16.91 1.26
C LEU A 45 -10.99 -17.13 1.85
N ALA A 46 -11.75 -16.07 2.12
CA ALA A 46 -13.14 -16.18 2.57
C ALA A 46 -14.02 -16.88 1.52
N LYS A 47 -13.85 -16.56 0.23
CA LYS A 47 -14.55 -17.26 -0.87
C LYS A 47 -14.11 -18.72 -0.96
N MET A 48 -12.83 -19.02 -0.88
CA MET A 48 -12.27 -20.38 -0.93
C MET A 48 -12.89 -21.26 0.16
N LEU A 49 -12.98 -20.75 1.37
CA LEU A 49 -13.52 -21.48 2.54
C LEU A 49 -15.03 -21.75 2.42
N ASN A 50 -15.78 -20.89 1.72
CA ASN A 50 -17.23 -20.91 1.68
C ASN A 50 -17.83 -21.18 0.28
N CYS A 51 -17.00 -21.48 -0.71
CA CYS A 51 -17.47 -21.78 -2.06
C CYS A 51 -18.32 -23.07 -2.06
N GLU A 52 -19.52 -22.99 -2.62
CA GLU A 52 -20.44 -24.13 -2.74
C GLU A 52 -19.99 -25.12 -3.83
N LYS A 53 -19.28 -24.63 -4.85
CA LYS A 53 -18.80 -25.39 -6.00
C LYS A 53 -17.31 -25.19 -6.17
N PRO A 54 -16.48 -25.72 -5.24
CA PRO A 54 -15.03 -25.67 -5.41
C PRO A 54 -14.67 -26.54 -6.62
N GLY A 55 -14.27 -25.89 -7.72
CA GLY A 55 -13.73 -26.57 -8.89
C GLY A 55 -12.22 -26.83 -8.72
N GLU A 56 -11.49 -26.94 -9.85
CA GLU A 56 -10.02 -27.01 -9.84
C GLU A 56 -9.35 -25.71 -9.37
N GLY A 57 -10.11 -24.60 -9.29
CA GLY A 57 -9.66 -23.29 -8.83
C GLY A 57 -9.88 -23.05 -7.33
N ILE A 58 -9.51 -21.83 -6.88
CA ILE A 58 -9.59 -21.40 -5.49
C ILE A 58 -11.05 -21.13 -5.10
N SER A 59 -11.84 -20.50 -5.97
CA SER A 59 -13.27 -20.24 -5.83
C SER A 59 -13.94 -20.19 -7.21
N CYS A 60 -15.26 -20.44 -7.30
CA CYS A 60 -15.96 -20.42 -8.58
C CYS A 60 -16.40 -19.03 -9.02
N ASP A 61 -16.44 -18.04 -8.13
CA ASP A 61 -16.89 -16.65 -8.32
C ASP A 61 -18.32 -16.49 -8.90
N GLN A 62 -19.12 -17.57 -8.93
CA GLN A 62 -20.46 -17.61 -9.53
C GLN A 62 -21.54 -18.12 -8.59
N CYS A 63 -21.22 -18.92 -7.55
CA CYS A 63 -22.22 -19.41 -6.60
C CYS A 63 -22.74 -18.29 -5.68
N ALA A 64 -23.85 -18.53 -5.01
CA ALA A 64 -24.50 -17.54 -4.15
C ALA A 64 -23.55 -17.00 -3.07
N SER A 65 -22.80 -17.87 -2.41
CA SER A 65 -21.80 -17.50 -1.40
C SER A 65 -20.71 -16.60 -1.99
N CYS A 66 -20.08 -16.99 -3.12
CA CYS A 66 -19.04 -16.17 -3.75
C CYS A 66 -19.56 -14.78 -4.15
N LEU A 67 -20.75 -14.70 -4.73
CA LEU A 67 -21.36 -13.43 -5.15
C LEU A 67 -21.70 -12.53 -3.96
N LYS A 68 -22.18 -13.09 -2.84
CA LYS A 68 -22.44 -12.34 -1.61
C LYS A 68 -21.16 -11.78 -1.02
N ILE A 69 -20.05 -12.57 -1.00
CA ILE A 69 -18.74 -12.11 -0.51
C ILE A 69 -18.21 -10.96 -1.39
N ILE A 70 -18.29 -11.09 -2.72
CA ILE A 70 -17.88 -10.04 -3.66
C ILE A 70 -18.65 -8.74 -3.41
N LYS A 71 -19.95 -8.84 -3.07
CA LYS A 71 -20.82 -7.68 -2.79
C LYS A 71 -20.74 -7.22 -1.32
N SER A 72 -19.87 -7.80 -0.50
CA SER A 72 -19.72 -7.48 0.94
C SER A 72 -21.02 -7.61 1.75
N ASN A 73 -21.90 -8.54 1.39
CA ASN A 73 -23.20 -8.77 2.05
C ASN A 73 -23.43 -10.24 2.48
N HIS A 74 -22.34 -11.01 2.66
CA HIS A 74 -22.44 -12.38 3.14
C HIS A 74 -22.63 -12.40 4.67
N PRO A 75 -23.66 -13.10 5.22
CA PRO A 75 -23.99 -13.05 6.65
C PRO A 75 -22.91 -13.64 7.58
N ASP A 76 -22.04 -14.49 7.05
CA ASP A 76 -21.00 -15.16 7.81
C ASP A 76 -19.57 -14.67 7.44
N VAL A 77 -19.45 -13.61 6.65
CA VAL A 77 -18.17 -12.97 6.33
C VAL A 77 -18.24 -11.51 6.75
N HIS A 78 -17.49 -11.18 7.80
CA HIS A 78 -17.52 -9.86 8.41
C HIS A 78 -16.18 -9.15 8.17
N VAL A 79 -16.26 -7.91 7.73
CA VAL A 79 -15.08 -7.05 7.52
C VAL A 79 -15.13 -5.90 8.50
N LEU A 80 -14.06 -5.73 9.27
CA LEU A 80 -13.84 -4.59 10.14
C LEU A 80 -12.67 -3.77 9.58
N GLN A 81 -12.88 -2.49 9.40
CA GLN A 81 -11.86 -1.53 8.98
C GLN A 81 -12.09 -0.20 9.70
N CYS A 82 -11.09 0.69 9.67
CA CYS A 82 -11.26 2.05 10.16
C CYS A 82 -12.40 2.76 9.41
N GLU A 83 -13.11 3.65 10.09
CA GLU A 83 -14.08 4.56 9.49
C GLU A 83 -13.34 5.58 8.59
N GLU A 84 -14.01 6.12 7.58
CA GLU A 84 -13.39 7.04 6.60
C GLU A 84 -12.70 8.25 7.25
N ASP A 85 -13.27 8.75 8.35
CA ASP A 85 -12.75 9.91 9.09
C ASP A 85 -11.81 9.54 10.26
N SER A 86 -11.48 8.26 10.43
CA SER A 86 -10.69 7.77 11.56
C SER A 86 -9.69 6.70 11.16
N SER A 87 -8.44 6.87 11.56
CA SER A 87 -7.41 5.82 11.42
C SER A 87 -7.42 4.79 12.55
N VAL A 88 -8.47 4.77 13.39
CA VAL A 88 -8.52 3.99 14.64
C VAL A 88 -9.69 3.03 14.66
N ILE A 89 -9.43 1.76 15.02
CA ILE A 89 -10.44 0.73 15.30
C ILE A 89 -10.70 0.69 16.80
N LYS A 90 -11.93 1.02 17.20
CA LYS A 90 -12.35 1.12 18.61
C LYS A 90 -12.77 -0.23 19.18
N ILE A 91 -12.73 -0.36 20.50
CA ILE A 91 -13.09 -1.58 21.23
C ILE A 91 -14.52 -2.06 20.94
N ASP A 92 -15.49 -1.15 20.80
CA ASP A 92 -16.90 -1.53 20.61
C ASP A 92 -17.12 -2.19 19.23
N GLN A 93 -16.41 -1.74 18.19
CA GLN A 93 -16.43 -2.35 16.87
C GLN A 93 -15.87 -3.79 16.92
N VAL A 94 -14.78 -4.01 17.66
CA VAL A 94 -14.20 -5.35 17.85
C VAL A 94 -15.15 -6.24 18.66
N ARG A 95 -15.77 -5.73 19.71
CA ARG A 95 -16.75 -6.48 20.52
C ARG A 95 -17.96 -6.89 19.73
N GLU A 96 -18.49 -6.04 18.86
CA GLU A 96 -19.60 -6.36 17.97
C GLU A 96 -19.20 -7.50 17.01
N LEU A 97 -18.05 -7.39 16.37
CA LEU A 97 -17.48 -8.44 15.50
C LEU A 97 -17.38 -9.78 16.25
N LEU A 98 -16.80 -9.77 17.46
CA LEU A 98 -16.60 -10.96 18.29
C LEU A 98 -17.92 -11.54 18.82
N GLY A 99 -18.95 -10.72 19.00
CA GLY A 99 -20.30 -11.18 19.32
C GLY A 99 -20.82 -12.14 18.25
N GLN A 100 -20.58 -11.84 16.99
CA GLN A 100 -20.94 -12.71 15.87
C GLN A 100 -20.12 -14.01 15.83
N ALA A 101 -18.89 -14.01 16.33
CA ALA A 101 -18.01 -15.19 16.29
C ALA A 101 -18.51 -16.35 17.18
N ARG A 102 -19.29 -16.06 18.20
CA ARG A 102 -19.87 -17.07 19.12
C ARG A 102 -21.09 -17.78 18.55
N LEU A 103 -21.73 -17.23 17.53
CA LEU A 103 -22.89 -17.80 16.90
C LEU A 103 -22.48 -18.83 15.84
N ARG A 104 -23.31 -19.87 15.64
CA ARG A 104 -23.09 -20.81 14.54
C ARG A 104 -23.19 -20.09 13.19
N PRO A 105 -22.49 -20.58 12.16
CA PRO A 105 -22.66 -20.07 10.80
C PRO A 105 -24.14 -20.14 10.37
N PHE A 106 -24.63 -19.13 9.67
CA PHE A 106 -26.00 -19.08 9.16
C PHE A 106 -26.14 -19.93 7.89
N GLU A 107 -25.26 -19.73 6.92
CA GLU A 107 -25.27 -20.46 5.64
C GLU A 107 -23.86 -20.94 5.21
N ALA A 108 -22.80 -20.39 5.79
CA ALA A 108 -21.43 -20.70 5.41
C ALA A 108 -20.93 -22.02 6.05
N LYS A 109 -19.90 -22.60 5.44
CA LYS A 109 -19.12 -23.69 6.06
C LYS A 109 -18.30 -23.16 7.26
N ARG A 110 -17.77 -21.96 7.13
CA ARG A 110 -16.96 -21.28 8.16
C ARG A 110 -17.31 -19.80 8.23
N LYS A 111 -17.38 -19.26 9.43
CA LYS A 111 -17.41 -17.81 9.63
C LYS A 111 -16.02 -17.23 9.39
N VAL A 112 -15.93 -16.16 8.62
CA VAL A 112 -14.66 -15.48 8.36
C VAL A 112 -14.74 -14.04 8.85
N PHE A 113 -13.80 -13.67 9.69
CA PHE A 113 -13.65 -12.32 10.23
C PHE A 113 -12.38 -11.70 9.67
N ILE A 114 -12.49 -10.60 8.98
CA ILE A 114 -11.37 -9.88 8.38
C ILE A 114 -11.23 -8.55 9.12
N ILE A 115 -10.06 -8.32 9.74
CA ILE A 115 -9.70 -7.03 10.33
C ILE A 115 -8.66 -6.40 9.42
N LYS A 116 -9.07 -5.37 8.68
CA LYS A 116 -8.19 -4.64 7.77
C LYS A 116 -7.37 -3.61 8.55
N ASP A 117 -6.05 -3.54 8.26
CA ASP A 117 -5.10 -2.62 8.87
C ASP A 117 -5.18 -2.66 10.41
N ALA A 118 -5.00 -3.87 10.94
CA ALA A 118 -5.18 -4.19 12.35
C ALA A 118 -4.27 -3.39 13.30
N GLU A 119 -3.19 -2.79 12.80
CA GLU A 119 -2.36 -1.83 13.53
C GLU A 119 -3.12 -0.56 13.95
N GLY A 120 -4.28 -0.29 13.36
CA GLY A 120 -5.20 0.78 13.76
C GLY A 120 -6.03 0.47 15.01
N MET A 121 -5.99 -0.75 15.54
CA MET A 121 -6.70 -1.09 16.77
C MET A 121 -6.13 -0.34 17.98
N THR A 122 -7.03 0.21 18.80
CA THR A 122 -6.63 0.69 20.14
C THR A 122 -6.12 -0.47 20.99
N PRO A 123 -5.27 -0.23 22.01
CA PRO A 123 -4.82 -1.28 22.94
C PRO A 123 -5.98 -2.08 23.56
N ASP A 124 -7.08 -1.41 23.90
CA ASP A 124 -8.26 -2.05 24.47
C ASP A 124 -8.99 -2.93 23.45
N ALA A 125 -9.08 -2.49 22.17
CA ALA A 125 -9.62 -3.28 21.07
C ALA A 125 -8.79 -4.54 20.82
N ALA A 126 -7.46 -4.40 20.78
CA ALA A 126 -6.55 -5.52 20.61
C ALA A 126 -6.62 -6.51 21.80
N ASN A 127 -6.74 -6.02 23.03
CA ASN A 127 -6.94 -6.87 24.23
C ASN A 127 -8.28 -7.62 24.18
N ALA A 128 -9.37 -7.00 23.69
CA ALA A 128 -10.66 -7.68 23.54
C ALA A 128 -10.58 -8.89 22.60
N LEU A 129 -9.67 -8.84 21.60
CA LEU A 129 -9.46 -9.93 20.65
C LEU A 129 -8.79 -11.17 21.27
N LEU A 130 -7.97 -10.98 22.32
CA LEU A 130 -7.14 -12.06 22.90
C LEU A 130 -7.95 -13.27 23.37
N LYS A 131 -9.12 -13.05 23.99
CA LYS A 131 -9.96 -14.17 24.44
C LYS A 131 -10.40 -15.07 23.28
N THR A 132 -10.74 -14.50 22.12
CA THR A 132 -11.16 -15.24 20.94
C THR A 132 -9.97 -15.94 20.26
N LEU A 133 -8.77 -15.37 20.36
CA LEU A 133 -7.55 -15.98 19.86
C LEU A 133 -7.09 -17.17 20.74
N GLU A 134 -7.40 -17.14 22.05
CA GLU A 134 -7.05 -18.21 23.00
C GLU A 134 -8.07 -19.35 23.00
N GLU A 135 -9.36 -19.02 22.85
CA GLU A 135 -10.48 -19.96 22.85
C GLU A 135 -11.24 -19.89 21.52
N PRO A 136 -10.63 -20.31 20.40
CA PRO A 136 -11.26 -20.19 19.09
C PRO A 136 -12.43 -21.16 18.94
N THR A 137 -13.47 -20.72 18.22
CA THR A 137 -14.53 -21.63 17.80
C THR A 137 -14.04 -22.45 16.60
N SER A 138 -14.41 -23.73 16.53
CA SER A 138 -13.99 -24.66 15.47
C SER A 138 -14.47 -24.25 14.05
N THR A 139 -15.44 -23.35 13.97
CA THR A 139 -16.10 -22.94 12.73
C THR A 139 -15.73 -21.53 12.29
N SER A 140 -14.85 -20.82 12.99
CA SER A 140 -14.44 -19.46 12.63
C SER A 140 -12.95 -19.38 12.23
N VAL A 141 -12.66 -18.45 11.34
CA VAL A 141 -11.31 -18.08 10.92
C VAL A 141 -11.17 -16.56 11.00
N LEU A 142 -10.11 -16.09 11.65
CA LEU A 142 -9.79 -14.68 11.78
C LEU A 142 -8.61 -14.34 10.86
N LEU A 143 -8.77 -13.34 10.02
CA LEU A 143 -7.77 -12.85 9.10
C LEU A 143 -7.47 -11.38 9.44
N LEU A 144 -6.27 -11.11 9.95
CA LEU A 144 -5.80 -9.75 10.21
C LEU A 144 -4.87 -9.34 9.09
N THR A 145 -4.98 -8.11 8.59
CA THR A 145 -3.96 -7.54 7.69
C THR A 145 -3.18 -6.47 8.43
N SER A 146 -1.88 -6.36 8.16
CA SER A 146 -1.03 -5.31 8.74
C SER A 146 0.12 -4.94 7.81
N SER A 147 0.40 -3.64 7.75
CA SER A 147 1.59 -3.08 7.06
C SER A 147 2.71 -2.78 8.06
N VAL A 148 2.38 -2.59 9.33
CA VAL A 148 3.31 -2.25 10.41
C VAL A 148 3.05 -3.18 11.59
N PRO A 149 3.43 -4.48 11.48
CA PRO A 149 3.10 -5.48 12.49
C PRO A 149 3.70 -5.18 13.86
N GLU A 150 4.74 -4.34 13.93
CA GLU A 150 5.37 -3.91 15.18
C GLU A 150 4.43 -3.07 16.05
N LYS A 151 3.44 -2.39 15.46
CA LYS A 151 2.40 -1.63 16.20
C LYS A 151 1.36 -2.54 16.83
N LEU A 152 1.23 -3.79 16.40
CA LEU A 152 0.34 -4.76 17.02
C LEU A 152 0.92 -5.27 18.34
N LEU A 153 0.04 -5.53 19.31
CA LEU A 153 0.45 -6.13 20.57
C LEU A 153 1.17 -7.48 20.33
N PRO A 154 2.32 -7.71 20.98
CA PRO A 154 3.04 -8.99 20.86
C PRO A 154 2.17 -10.20 21.19
N THR A 155 1.22 -10.04 22.12
CA THR A 155 0.25 -11.05 22.52
C THR A 155 -0.73 -11.44 21.41
N VAL A 156 -1.12 -10.53 20.53
CA VAL A 156 -1.94 -10.79 19.34
C VAL A 156 -1.09 -11.48 18.28
N ARG A 157 0.12 -10.94 18.00
CA ARG A 157 1.02 -11.52 16.99
C ARG A 157 1.39 -12.97 17.27
N SER A 158 1.68 -13.30 18.54
CA SER A 158 2.10 -14.66 18.93
C SER A 158 1.01 -15.71 18.76
N ARG A 159 -0.27 -15.30 18.67
CA ARG A 159 -1.43 -16.20 18.53
C ARG A 159 -1.95 -16.30 17.10
N CYS A 160 -1.37 -15.55 16.17
CA CYS A 160 -1.71 -15.60 14.75
C CYS A 160 -0.60 -16.29 13.96
N GLN A 161 -0.97 -17.10 12.97
CA GLN A 161 -0.01 -17.62 12.01
C GLN A 161 0.35 -16.51 11.00
N ALA A 162 1.62 -16.11 10.98
CA ALA A 162 2.10 -15.07 10.08
C ALA A 162 2.18 -15.57 8.62
N VAL A 163 1.73 -14.74 7.69
CA VAL A 163 1.84 -14.94 6.24
C VAL A 163 2.41 -13.66 5.64
N HIS A 164 3.59 -13.76 5.05
CA HIS A 164 4.31 -12.61 4.51
C HIS A 164 4.00 -12.41 3.03
N PHE A 165 3.63 -11.19 2.70
CA PHE A 165 3.44 -10.69 1.33
C PHE A 165 4.66 -9.87 0.94
N LEU A 166 5.28 -10.24 -0.16
CA LEU A 166 6.45 -9.56 -0.68
C LEU A 166 6.04 -8.58 -1.79
N SER A 167 6.79 -7.50 -1.91
CA SER A 167 6.73 -6.59 -3.05
C SER A 167 7.28 -7.27 -4.29
N GLU A 168 6.73 -6.94 -5.45
CA GLU A 168 7.27 -7.32 -6.76
C GLU A 168 8.48 -6.44 -7.14
N SER A 169 9.27 -6.90 -8.09
CA SER A 169 10.34 -6.05 -8.64
C SER A 169 9.76 -4.95 -9.52
N SER A 170 10.48 -3.83 -9.64
CA SER A 170 10.07 -2.72 -10.52
C SER A 170 9.98 -3.17 -11.98
N GLU A 171 10.86 -4.11 -12.42
CA GLU A 171 10.84 -4.67 -13.77
C GLU A 171 9.54 -5.43 -14.04
N ARG A 172 9.04 -6.18 -13.05
CA ARG A 172 7.79 -6.93 -13.19
C ARG A 172 6.58 -6.00 -13.23
N ILE A 173 6.59 -4.93 -12.44
CA ILE A 173 5.57 -3.87 -12.49
C ILE A 173 5.60 -3.18 -13.86
N LEU A 174 6.79 -2.85 -14.37
CA LEU A 174 6.97 -2.24 -15.68
C LEU A 174 6.38 -3.13 -16.79
N GLN A 175 6.78 -4.41 -16.83
CA GLN A 175 6.24 -5.37 -17.80
C GLN A 175 4.71 -5.50 -17.74
N TYR A 176 4.16 -5.45 -16.53
CA TYR A 176 2.72 -5.47 -16.33
C TYR A 176 2.04 -4.23 -16.93
N LEU A 177 2.57 -3.03 -16.65
CA LEU A 177 2.01 -1.78 -17.17
C LEU A 177 2.09 -1.72 -18.70
N GLU A 178 3.23 -2.07 -19.29
CA GLU A 178 3.42 -2.13 -20.74
C GLU A 178 2.52 -3.15 -21.44
N GLY A 179 2.30 -4.30 -20.80
CA GLY A 179 1.44 -5.36 -21.35
C GLY A 179 -0.06 -5.05 -21.26
N LYS A 180 -0.47 -4.18 -20.34
CA LYS A 180 -1.88 -3.89 -20.08
C LYS A 180 -2.34 -2.57 -20.68
N TYR A 181 -1.47 -1.56 -20.71
CA TYR A 181 -1.80 -0.19 -21.10
C TYR A 181 -0.94 0.28 -22.27
N VAL A 182 -1.54 1.10 -23.13
CA VAL A 182 -0.82 1.74 -24.25
C VAL A 182 -0.32 3.10 -23.78
N GLU A 183 0.85 3.11 -23.14
CA GLU A 183 1.49 4.32 -22.63
C GLU A 183 2.94 4.42 -23.12
N SER A 184 3.58 5.57 -22.85
CA SER A 184 5.00 5.70 -23.15
C SER A 184 5.83 4.85 -22.17
N PHE A 185 6.95 4.31 -22.63
CA PHE A 185 7.91 3.62 -21.79
C PHE A 185 8.31 4.46 -20.56
N ALA A 186 8.51 5.76 -20.75
CA ALA A 186 8.89 6.68 -19.68
C ALA A 186 7.82 6.78 -18.59
N SER A 187 6.51 6.81 -18.96
CA SER A 187 5.39 6.80 -18.01
C SER A 187 5.38 5.48 -17.22
N SER A 188 5.37 4.34 -17.91
CA SER A 188 5.35 3.03 -17.27
C SER A 188 6.57 2.81 -16.37
N HIS A 189 7.75 3.26 -16.80
CA HIS A 189 8.99 3.18 -16.02
C HIS A 189 8.92 4.04 -14.74
N PHE A 190 8.47 5.29 -14.85
CA PHE A 190 8.27 6.18 -13.71
C PHE A 190 7.27 5.59 -12.70
N LEU A 191 6.10 5.17 -13.18
CA LEU A 191 5.06 4.57 -12.35
C LEU A 191 5.55 3.28 -11.66
N SER A 192 6.34 2.44 -12.35
CA SER A 192 6.88 1.21 -11.78
C SER A 192 7.82 1.47 -10.59
N TYR A 193 8.57 2.55 -10.62
CA TYR A 193 9.41 2.97 -9.50
C TYR A 193 8.57 3.40 -8.29
N PHE A 194 7.59 4.30 -8.51
CA PHE A 194 6.75 4.84 -7.43
C PHE A 194 5.72 3.83 -6.90
N ALA A 195 5.47 2.76 -7.63
CA ALA A 195 4.64 1.65 -7.18
C ALA A 195 5.24 0.89 -6.00
N GLU A 196 6.56 1.02 -5.73
CA GLU A 196 7.26 0.35 -4.62
C GLU A 196 6.97 -1.17 -4.57
N GLY A 197 6.81 -1.79 -5.75
CA GLY A 197 6.54 -3.21 -5.90
C GLY A 197 5.07 -3.62 -5.70
N CYS A 198 4.13 -2.67 -5.66
CA CYS A 198 2.71 -2.93 -5.46
C CYS A 198 1.92 -2.62 -6.74
N LEU A 199 1.39 -3.67 -7.41
CA LEU A 199 0.61 -3.50 -8.66
C LEU A 199 -0.60 -2.59 -8.48
N LYS A 200 -1.34 -2.72 -7.38
CA LYS A 200 -2.51 -1.89 -7.12
C LYS A 200 -2.13 -0.42 -7.00
N ARG A 201 -0.98 -0.14 -6.37
CA ARG A 201 -0.45 1.21 -6.29
C ARG A 201 -0.05 1.74 -7.66
N ALA A 202 0.56 0.91 -8.52
CA ALA A 202 0.88 1.29 -9.90
C ALA A 202 -0.38 1.68 -10.68
N GLU A 203 -1.45 0.88 -10.58
CA GLU A 203 -2.73 1.18 -11.21
C GLU A 203 -3.36 2.48 -10.69
N ARG A 204 -3.38 2.67 -9.36
CA ARG A 204 -3.90 3.89 -8.74
C ARG A 204 -3.13 5.13 -9.18
N LEU A 205 -1.79 5.12 -9.09
CA LEU A 205 -0.95 6.25 -9.52
C LEU A 205 -1.18 6.60 -10.98
N ARG A 206 -1.39 5.58 -11.83
CA ARG A 206 -1.73 5.77 -13.24
C ARG A 206 -3.10 6.44 -13.40
N GLU A 207 -4.13 5.94 -12.72
CA GLU A 207 -5.51 6.47 -12.79
C GLU A 207 -5.61 7.91 -12.28
N GLU A 208 -4.80 8.26 -11.29
CA GLU A 208 -4.67 9.60 -10.71
C GLU A 208 -3.85 10.57 -11.59
N GLY A 209 -3.25 10.10 -12.69
CA GLY A 209 -2.43 10.94 -13.57
C GLY A 209 -1.11 11.39 -12.93
N PHE A 210 -0.51 10.56 -12.07
CA PHE A 210 0.68 10.94 -11.30
C PHE A 210 1.91 11.26 -12.17
N PHE A 211 2.01 10.67 -13.36
CA PHE A 211 3.09 11.00 -14.30
C PHE A 211 2.96 12.44 -14.84
N GLU A 212 1.78 12.89 -15.13
CA GLU A 212 1.46 14.25 -15.55
C GLU A 212 1.66 15.24 -14.39
N ALA A 213 1.13 14.92 -13.21
CA ALA A 213 1.30 15.72 -11.99
C ALA A 213 2.78 15.92 -11.63
N LYS A 214 3.63 14.89 -11.81
CA LYS A 214 5.08 15.01 -11.65
C LYS A 214 5.67 16.13 -12.51
N ASN A 215 5.27 16.22 -13.78
CA ASN A 215 5.79 17.24 -14.68
C ASN A 215 5.37 18.63 -14.23
N GLU A 216 4.13 18.79 -13.81
CA GLU A 216 3.62 20.04 -13.25
C GLU A 216 4.38 20.45 -11.99
N TYR A 217 4.61 19.51 -11.05
CA TYR A 217 5.39 19.77 -9.83
C TYR A 217 6.82 20.24 -10.13
N LEU A 218 7.50 19.59 -11.08
CA LEU A 218 8.86 19.96 -11.44
C LEU A 218 8.91 21.32 -12.16
N ASP A 219 7.97 21.59 -13.06
CA ASP A 219 7.92 22.85 -13.79
C ASP A 219 7.62 24.03 -12.88
N GLU A 220 6.63 23.89 -11.98
CA GLU A 220 6.26 24.93 -11.03
C GLU A 220 7.37 25.22 -10.00
N PHE A 221 8.05 24.19 -9.50
CA PHE A 221 9.02 24.37 -8.43
C PHE A 221 10.44 24.63 -8.93
N LEU A 222 10.90 23.95 -9.99
CA LEU A 222 12.31 24.00 -10.43
C LEU A 222 12.56 25.00 -11.56
N PHE A 223 11.56 25.27 -12.41
CA PHE A 223 11.78 26.00 -13.65
C PHE A 223 11.05 27.34 -13.74
N ARG A 224 9.95 27.54 -13.02
CA ARG A 224 9.29 28.84 -12.93
C ARG A 224 10.06 29.84 -12.08
N ALA A 225 10.05 31.10 -12.47
CA ALA A 225 10.70 32.18 -11.71
C ALA A 225 9.98 32.46 -10.38
N ASP A 226 8.65 32.40 -10.37
CA ASP A 226 7.82 32.57 -9.19
C ASP A 226 7.05 31.27 -8.88
N SER A 227 7.23 30.75 -7.68
CA SER A 227 6.55 29.55 -7.17
C SER A 227 5.83 29.79 -5.83
N GLU A 228 5.55 31.07 -5.48
CA GLU A 228 4.92 31.36 -4.18
C GLU A 228 3.52 30.76 -4.07
N ALA A 229 2.72 30.84 -5.15
CA ALA A 229 1.40 30.22 -5.20
C ALA A 229 1.48 28.70 -5.04
N PHE A 230 2.42 28.04 -5.72
CA PHE A 230 2.66 26.62 -5.62
C PHE A 230 3.09 26.20 -4.19
N ILE A 231 4.03 26.91 -3.58
CA ILE A 231 4.47 26.66 -2.20
C ILE A 231 3.31 26.82 -1.22
N LYS A 232 2.45 27.83 -1.44
CA LYS A 232 1.26 28.01 -0.61
C LYS A 232 0.29 26.83 -0.74
N GLU A 233 0.01 26.37 -1.96
CA GLU A 233 -0.84 25.19 -2.21
C GLU A 233 -0.25 23.95 -1.54
N MET A 234 1.01 23.62 -1.79
CA MET A 234 1.69 22.47 -1.18
C MET A 234 1.72 22.54 0.36
N SER A 235 1.75 23.74 0.93
CA SER A 235 1.73 23.89 2.40
C SER A 235 0.36 23.66 3.04
N THR A 236 -0.71 23.68 2.25
CA THR A 236 -2.10 23.44 2.72
C THR A 236 -2.60 22.03 2.42
N ASP A 237 -2.14 21.41 1.34
CA ASP A 237 -2.48 20.04 0.95
C ASP A 237 -1.34 19.08 1.29
N ARG A 238 -1.54 18.32 2.35
CA ARG A 238 -0.50 17.45 2.89
C ARG A 238 -0.19 16.25 1.98
N GLU A 239 -1.19 15.67 1.36
CA GLU A 239 -1.02 14.50 0.49
C GLU A 239 -0.28 14.90 -0.78
N LYS A 240 -0.70 15.97 -1.44
CA LYS A 240 0.02 16.54 -2.59
C LYS A 240 1.45 16.93 -2.24
N CYS A 241 1.66 17.56 -1.07
CA CYS A 241 3.00 17.92 -0.63
C CYS A 241 3.89 16.68 -0.44
N GLN A 242 3.35 15.61 0.09
CA GLN A 242 4.07 14.35 0.25
C GLN A 242 4.47 13.74 -1.10
N GLU A 243 3.58 13.75 -2.06
CA GLU A 243 3.84 13.30 -3.43
C GLU A 243 4.90 14.17 -4.11
N PHE A 244 4.75 15.47 -4.04
CA PHE A 244 5.72 16.44 -4.56
C PHE A 244 7.12 16.22 -3.97
N LEU A 245 7.25 16.08 -2.66
CA LEU A 245 8.55 15.86 -2.02
C LEU A 245 9.18 14.52 -2.45
N LYS A 246 8.40 13.47 -2.66
CA LYS A 246 8.89 12.20 -3.21
C LYS A 246 9.41 12.37 -4.64
N VAL A 247 8.68 13.11 -5.49
CA VAL A 247 9.11 13.44 -6.85
C VAL A 247 10.39 14.26 -6.82
N LEU A 248 10.47 15.29 -5.98
CA LEU A 248 11.67 16.12 -5.85
C LEU A 248 12.87 15.32 -5.36
N LEU A 249 12.68 14.41 -4.40
CA LEU A 249 13.73 13.51 -3.91
C LEU A 249 14.27 12.62 -5.02
N SER A 250 13.38 12.04 -5.84
CA SER A 250 13.77 11.21 -6.98
C SER A 250 14.48 12.00 -8.07
N TRP A 251 14.09 13.27 -8.29
CA TRP A 251 14.76 14.18 -9.21
C TRP A 251 16.19 14.49 -8.78
N VAL A 252 16.40 14.86 -7.51
CA VAL A 252 17.73 15.15 -6.97
C VAL A 252 18.62 13.90 -6.99
N ARG A 253 18.07 12.72 -6.69
CA ARG A 253 18.76 11.44 -6.85
C ARG A 253 19.23 11.25 -8.31
N ASP A 254 18.37 11.46 -9.27
CA ASP A 254 18.70 11.29 -10.69
C ASP A 254 19.76 12.31 -11.13
N ALA A 255 19.70 13.56 -10.62
CA ALA A 255 20.73 14.57 -10.87
C ALA A 255 22.11 14.13 -10.33
N ILE A 256 22.16 13.52 -9.15
CA ILE A 256 23.41 12.95 -8.57
C ILE A 256 23.92 11.79 -9.44
N LEU A 257 23.03 10.89 -9.91
CA LEU A 257 23.39 9.79 -10.78
C LEU A 257 23.91 10.27 -12.14
N CYS A 258 23.27 11.24 -12.77
CA CYS A 258 23.75 11.88 -13.99
C CYS A 258 25.16 12.46 -13.82
N LYS A 259 25.38 13.19 -12.72
CA LYS A 259 26.69 13.78 -12.39
C LYS A 259 27.77 12.74 -12.14
N SER A 260 27.38 11.55 -11.65
CA SER A 260 28.27 10.41 -11.42
C SER A 260 28.58 9.60 -12.70
N GLY A 261 28.00 9.95 -13.84
CA GLY A 261 28.19 9.23 -15.11
C GLY A 261 27.50 7.84 -15.13
N VAL A 262 26.47 7.65 -14.33
CA VAL A 262 25.70 6.38 -14.30
C VAL A 262 24.85 6.27 -15.56
N ALA A 263 24.73 5.05 -16.10
CA ALA A 263 23.96 4.76 -17.28
C ALA A 263 22.49 5.20 -17.16
N ASP A 264 21.95 5.78 -18.22
CA ASP A 264 20.60 6.34 -18.33
C ASP A 264 19.49 5.41 -17.84
N GLN A 265 19.65 4.10 -18.06
CA GLN A 265 18.68 3.06 -17.67
C GLN A 265 18.35 3.04 -16.16
N ARG A 266 19.16 3.69 -15.33
CA ARG A 266 18.95 3.79 -13.87
C ARG A 266 18.22 5.07 -13.45
N LEU A 267 17.97 5.98 -14.39
CA LEU A 267 17.24 7.22 -14.12
C LEU A 267 15.74 6.94 -14.06
N ILE A 268 15.05 7.64 -13.19
CA ILE A 268 13.58 7.56 -13.04
C ILE A 268 12.90 8.50 -14.04
N HIS A 269 13.48 9.69 -14.23
CA HIS A 269 12.92 10.76 -15.06
C HIS A 269 13.49 10.74 -16.48
N LEU A 270 13.27 9.62 -17.21
CA LEU A 270 13.79 9.40 -18.57
C LEU A 270 13.24 10.41 -19.59
N ASP A 271 12.01 10.84 -19.40
CA ASP A 271 11.32 11.83 -20.23
C ASP A 271 11.94 13.24 -20.13
N ARG A 272 12.63 13.52 -19.02
CA ARG A 272 13.20 14.85 -18.73
C ARG A 272 14.73 14.83 -18.63
N LYS A 273 15.37 13.92 -19.34
CA LYS A 273 16.84 13.75 -19.29
C LYS A 273 17.60 15.04 -19.57
N LYS A 274 17.18 15.83 -20.57
CA LYS A 274 17.83 17.11 -20.91
C LYS A 274 17.73 18.12 -19.76
N ASP A 275 16.60 18.18 -19.09
CA ASP A 275 16.40 19.07 -17.94
C ASP A 275 17.29 18.64 -16.76
N LEU A 276 17.42 17.33 -16.54
CA LEU A 276 18.34 16.75 -15.53
C LEU A 276 19.81 17.09 -15.83
N GLU A 277 20.24 16.94 -17.08
CA GLU A 277 21.59 17.30 -17.53
C GLU A 277 21.88 18.81 -17.29
N ASN A 278 20.92 19.68 -17.60
CA ASN A 278 21.03 21.12 -17.35
C ASN A 278 21.02 21.45 -15.84
N PHE A 279 20.20 20.74 -15.07
CA PHE A 279 20.09 20.96 -13.64
C PHE A 279 21.36 20.54 -12.90
N GLN A 280 21.89 19.34 -13.19
CA GLN A 280 23.06 18.81 -12.48
C GLN A 280 24.34 19.64 -12.71
N VAL A 281 24.46 20.35 -13.83
CA VAL A 281 25.63 21.20 -14.12
C VAL A 281 25.68 22.41 -13.20
N LYS A 282 24.53 22.92 -12.74
CA LYS A 282 24.45 24.10 -11.87
C LYS A 282 25.01 23.87 -10.46
N PHE A 283 25.11 22.62 -10.01
CA PHE A 283 25.42 22.28 -8.62
C PHE A 283 26.64 21.38 -8.52
N SER A 284 27.44 21.54 -7.50
CA SER A 284 28.45 20.57 -7.06
C SER A 284 27.80 19.34 -6.41
N PHE A 285 28.55 18.24 -6.25
CA PHE A 285 28.06 17.08 -5.48
C PHE A 285 27.67 17.45 -4.05
N ALA A 286 28.44 18.30 -3.39
CA ALA A 286 28.15 18.75 -2.04
C ALA A 286 26.81 19.49 -1.97
N GLN A 287 26.53 20.38 -2.92
CA GLN A 287 25.26 21.11 -3.00
C GLN A 287 24.09 20.18 -3.28
N LEU A 288 24.22 19.23 -4.22
CA LEU A 288 23.17 18.24 -4.49
C LEU A 288 22.86 17.39 -3.27
N ASN A 289 23.88 16.97 -2.51
CA ASN A 289 23.67 16.23 -1.26
C ASN A 289 22.96 17.09 -0.21
N THR A 290 23.34 18.38 -0.08
CA THR A 290 22.66 19.30 0.85
C THR A 290 21.20 19.50 0.46
N ILE A 291 20.88 19.65 -0.83
CA ILE A 291 19.50 19.72 -1.33
C ILE A 291 18.76 18.43 -0.99
N HIS A 292 19.36 17.26 -1.27
CA HIS A 292 18.79 15.96 -0.94
C HIS A 292 18.42 15.86 0.54
N ASP A 293 19.35 16.16 1.44
CA ASP A 293 19.15 16.06 2.89
C ASP A 293 18.08 17.04 3.37
N THR A 294 18.00 18.22 2.74
CA THR A 294 16.96 19.21 3.06
C THR A 294 15.57 18.71 2.60
N VAL A 295 15.46 18.04 1.45
CA VAL A 295 14.20 17.40 1.01
C VAL A 295 13.79 16.29 1.97
N VAL A 296 14.73 15.44 2.40
CA VAL A 296 14.50 14.38 3.39
C VAL A 296 14.00 14.98 4.71
N LEU A 297 14.62 16.06 5.16
CA LEU A 297 14.19 16.76 6.39
C LEU A 297 12.79 17.33 6.24
N ALA A 298 12.48 17.98 5.11
CA ALA A 298 11.15 18.50 4.82
C ALA A 298 10.10 17.38 4.81
N TYR A 299 10.40 16.25 4.19
CA TYR A 299 9.51 15.08 4.20
C TYR A 299 9.24 14.57 5.62
N LYS A 300 10.27 14.50 6.48
CA LYS A 300 10.13 14.12 7.88
C LYS A 300 9.28 15.13 8.66
N GLN A 301 9.51 16.42 8.49
CA GLN A 301 8.70 17.47 9.13
C GLN A 301 7.22 17.38 8.74
N LEU A 302 6.94 17.06 7.47
CA LEU A 302 5.59 16.81 7.01
C LEU A 302 4.96 15.61 7.74
N THR A 303 5.68 14.51 7.89
CA THR A 303 5.19 13.33 8.64
C THR A 303 4.98 13.61 10.13
N ASP A 304 5.76 14.50 10.72
CA ASP A 304 5.67 14.92 12.14
C ASP A 304 4.65 16.04 12.39
N ASN A 305 3.81 16.38 11.39
CA ASN A 305 2.79 17.46 11.47
C ASN A 305 3.35 18.88 11.69
N LEU A 306 4.57 19.16 11.27
CA LEU A 306 5.17 20.48 11.36
C LEU A 306 4.81 21.35 10.15
N ASN A 307 4.99 22.67 10.29
CA ASN A 307 4.77 23.61 9.19
C ASN A 307 5.86 23.48 8.13
N ILE A 308 5.47 23.04 6.94
CA ILE A 308 6.37 22.73 5.84
C ILE A 308 6.74 23.97 4.99
N ARG A 309 5.97 25.07 5.05
CA ARG A 309 6.12 26.22 4.14
C ARG A 309 7.54 26.79 4.17
N LEU A 310 8.11 26.96 5.36
CA LEU A 310 9.47 27.50 5.51
C LEU A 310 10.52 26.57 4.85
N SER A 311 10.38 25.27 5.03
CA SER A 311 11.28 24.28 4.43
C SER A 311 11.22 24.30 2.90
N LEU A 312 10.01 24.46 2.32
CA LEU A 312 9.85 24.60 0.88
C LEU A 312 10.47 25.91 0.36
N MET A 313 10.35 27.02 1.10
CA MET A 313 10.99 28.28 0.75
C MET A 313 12.52 28.17 0.77
N ILE A 314 13.09 27.53 1.80
CA ILE A 314 14.54 27.27 1.91
C ILE A 314 15.01 26.41 0.73
N LEU A 315 14.31 25.32 0.42
CA LEU A 315 14.61 24.46 -0.74
C LEU A 315 14.59 25.24 -2.04
N ARG A 316 13.62 26.13 -2.20
CA ARG A 316 13.48 26.97 -3.39
C ARG A 316 14.68 27.92 -3.53
N GLU A 317 15.07 28.59 -2.46
CA GLU A 317 16.23 29.47 -2.40
C GLU A 317 17.53 28.72 -2.77
N MET A 318 17.74 27.53 -2.21
CA MET A 318 18.92 26.70 -2.51
C MET A 318 19.00 26.28 -3.98
N ILE A 319 17.88 26.20 -4.68
CA ILE A 319 17.81 25.76 -6.09
C ILE A 319 17.96 26.95 -7.05
N HIS A 320 17.51 28.13 -6.67
CA HIS A 320 17.45 29.32 -7.55
C HIS A 320 18.41 30.45 -7.14
N GLY A 321 18.87 30.48 -5.88
CA GLY A 321 19.87 31.45 -5.38
C GLY A 321 21.26 31.08 -5.80
#